data_930ad446f22aa0a992493c2dd0dca1af
#
_entry.id   930ad446f22aa0a992493c2dd0dca1af
#
_cell.length_a   1.000
_cell.length_b   1.000
_cell.length_c   1.000
_cell.angle_alpha   90.00
_cell.angle_beta   90.00
_cell.angle_gamma   90.00
#
_symmetry.space_group_name_H-M   'P 1'
#
loop_
_entity.id
_entity.type
_entity.pdbx_description
1 polymer ?
#
loop_
_entity_poly.entity_id
_entity_poly.type
_entity_poly.pdbx_seq_one_letter_code
_entity_poly.pdbx_strand_id
1 'polypeptide(L)'
;IKVPNDPKHIMYVWLDALTNYITYSGYGANEKEFKNNWPADLHVVGKDILRFHAVYWPAFLMAADLPLPKRVFAHGWWTNEGEKISKSLGNVIDPFKLIEQYGLDQVRYFLLREVPFGNDGDFSRSHLVQRINSELANNLGNLVQRVVSFCLKNTMGKVPDHKNEFKKEDLEIIESFETEISSLSNLM
;
A
#
# COMPACT_ATOMS: atom_id res chain seq x y z
N ILE A 1 -13.55 20.06 22.42
CA ILE A 1 -12.74 21.16 22.95
C ILE A 1 -13.54 22.45 22.77
N LYS A 2 -13.63 23.30 23.80
CA LYS A 2 -14.26 24.61 23.70
C LYS A 2 -13.34 25.59 22.97
N VAL A 3 -13.95 26.51 22.20
CA VAL A 3 -13.19 27.59 21.57
C VAL A 3 -12.69 28.56 22.66
N PRO A 4 -11.39 28.90 22.68
CA PRO A 4 -10.88 29.89 23.63
C PRO A 4 -11.66 31.21 23.53
N ASN A 5 -12.07 31.74 24.68
CA ASN A 5 -12.85 33.00 24.82
C ASN A 5 -14.26 32.98 24.18
N ASP A 6 -14.74 31.82 23.71
CA ASP A 6 -16.11 31.68 23.20
C ASP A 6 -16.76 30.39 23.74
N PRO A 7 -17.42 30.43 24.91
CA PRO A 7 -18.01 29.27 25.56
C PRO A 7 -19.23 28.70 24.82
N LYS A 8 -19.79 29.42 23.85
CA LYS A 8 -20.95 28.98 23.07
C LYS A 8 -20.59 28.06 21.92
N HIS A 9 -19.31 28.03 21.53
CA HIS A 9 -18.83 27.23 20.42
C HIS A 9 -17.85 26.14 20.89
N ILE A 10 -17.80 25.06 20.12
CA ILE A 10 -16.83 23.98 20.26
C ILE A 10 -16.00 23.89 18.99
N MET A 11 -14.75 23.50 19.12
CA MET A 11 -13.89 23.26 17.96
C MET A 11 -14.45 22.10 17.15
N TYR A 12 -14.42 22.26 15.83
CA TYR A 12 -14.80 21.20 14.92
C TYR A 12 -13.82 20.03 15.06
N VAL A 13 -14.35 18.83 15.20
CA VAL A 13 -13.54 17.61 15.47
C VAL A 13 -12.40 17.40 14.47
N TRP A 14 -12.58 17.78 13.22
CA TRP A 14 -11.54 17.67 12.21
C TRP A 14 -10.36 18.61 12.41
N LEU A 15 -10.52 19.72 13.08
CA LEU A 15 -9.37 20.54 13.47
C LEU A 15 -8.47 19.77 14.43
N ASP A 16 -9.04 19.14 15.45
CA ASP A 16 -8.33 18.30 16.41
C ASP A 16 -7.70 17.08 15.71
N ALA A 17 -8.49 16.36 14.90
CA ALA A 17 -8.02 15.18 14.19
C ALA A 17 -6.86 15.46 13.23
N LEU A 18 -6.90 16.56 12.47
CA LEU A 18 -5.87 16.89 11.49
C LEU A 18 -4.58 17.43 12.11
N THR A 19 -4.67 18.17 13.23
CA THR A 19 -3.48 18.65 13.95
C THR A 19 -2.61 17.52 14.50
N ASN A 20 -3.14 16.29 14.61
CA ASN A 20 -2.35 15.10 14.95
C ASN A 20 -1.12 14.93 14.04
N TYR A 21 -1.21 15.24 12.76
CA TYR A 21 -0.09 15.10 11.82
C TYR A 21 1.13 15.94 12.23
N ILE A 22 0.91 17.23 12.54
CA ILE A 22 2.00 18.12 12.98
C ILE A 22 2.44 17.82 14.42
N THR A 23 1.52 17.45 15.30
CA THR A 23 1.83 17.06 16.68
C THR A 23 2.77 15.86 16.70
N TYR A 24 2.44 14.81 15.94
CA TYR A 24 3.29 13.61 15.84
C TYR A 24 4.64 13.91 15.18
N SER A 25 4.69 14.89 14.28
CA SER A 25 5.94 15.34 13.64
C SER A 25 6.84 16.16 14.55
N GLY A 26 6.41 16.50 15.79
CA GLY A 26 7.21 17.21 16.78
C GLY A 26 6.90 18.71 16.90
N TYR A 27 5.84 19.23 16.26
CA TYR A 27 5.48 20.64 16.32
C TYR A 27 5.26 21.13 17.76
N GLY A 28 5.94 22.21 18.12
CA GLY A 28 5.87 22.80 19.45
C GLY A 28 6.59 22.03 20.57
N ALA A 29 7.10 20.82 20.30
CA ALA A 29 7.80 19.99 21.25
C ALA A 29 9.28 19.76 20.89
N ASN A 30 9.56 19.50 19.59
CA ASN A 30 10.89 19.22 19.08
C ASN A 30 11.09 19.81 17.68
N GLU A 31 11.61 21.01 17.61
CA GLU A 31 11.85 21.75 16.36
C GLU A 31 12.71 20.99 15.32
N LYS A 32 13.71 20.25 15.79
CA LYS A 32 14.58 19.47 14.91
C LYS A 32 13.84 18.30 14.28
N GLU A 33 13.05 17.60 15.06
CA GLU A 33 12.22 16.49 14.60
C GLU A 33 11.13 17.00 13.63
N PHE A 34 10.48 18.10 13.96
CA PHE A 34 9.51 18.73 13.10
C PHE A 34 10.08 19.10 11.73
N LYS A 35 11.23 19.75 11.67
CA LYS A 35 11.89 20.10 10.40
C LYS A 35 12.31 18.89 9.56
N ASN A 36 12.57 17.75 10.20
CA ASN A 36 12.91 16.52 9.48
C ASN A 36 11.67 15.78 8.94
N ASN A 37 10.55 15.86 9.65
CA ASN A 37 9.35 15.06 9.36
C ASN A 37 8.25 15.86 8.66
N TRP A 38 8.32 17.20 8.70
CA TRP A 38 7.35 18.08 8.08
C TRP A 38 8.01 19.05 7.09
N PRO A 39 7.43 19.30 5.91
CA PRO A 39 6.11 18.86 5.44
C PRO A 39 6.08 17.39 5.03
N ALA A 40 4.92 16.74 5.21
CA ALA A 40 4.70 15.38 4.74
C ALA A 40 4.86 15.29 3.22
N ASP A 41 5.57 14.27 2.74
CA ASP A 41 5.70 14.01 1.30
C ASP A 41 4.36 13.55 0.70
N LEU A 42 3.60 12.76 1.46
CA LEU A 42 2.35 12.18 1.01
C LEU A 42 1.40 11.93 2.18
N HIS A 43 0.15 12.39 2.06
CA HIS A 43 -0.98 11.92 2.84
C HIS A 43 -1.73 10.85 2.06
N VAL A 44 -1.80 9.62 2.58
CA VAL A 44 -2.60 8.53 2.02
C VAL A 44 -3.89 8.42 2.81
N VAL A 45 -5.02 8.66 2.16
CA VAL A 45 -6.32 8.74 2.83
C VAL A 45 -7.42 8.01 2.03
N GLY A 46 -8.49 7.62 2.69
CA GLY A 46 -9.69 7.17 2.01
C GLY A 46 -10.39 8.33 1.30
N LYS A 47 -11.03 8.07 0.16
CA LYS A 47 -11.72 9.11 -0.63
C LYS A 47 -12.81 9.85 0.12
N ASP A 48 -13.39 9.26 1.14
CA ASP A 48 -14.44 9.86 2.00
C ASP A 48 -13.94 11.04 2.83
N ILE A 49 -12.64 11.06 3.15
CA ILE A 49 -12.00 12.13 3.91
C ILE A 49 -11.11 13.04 3.06
N LEU A 50 -11.17 12.91 1.73
CA LEU A 50 -10.37 13.73 0.81
C LEU A 50 -10.60 15.23 1.02
N ARG A 51 -11.85 15.66 1.20
CA ARG A 51 -12.17 17.08 1.40
C ARG A 51 -11.47 17.67 2.62
N PHE A 52 -11.36 16.89 3.69
CA PHE A 52 -10.70 17.35 4.92
C PHE A 52 -9.20 17.51 4.71
N HIS A 53 -8.56 16.66 3.92
CA HIS A 53 -7.12 16.65 3.67
C HIS A 53 -6.69 17.57 2.52
N ALA A 54 -7.56 17.79 1.54
CA ALA A 54 -7.24 18.60 0.35
C ALA A 54 -7.77 20.05 0.41
N VAL A 55 -8.71 20.34 1.32
CA VAL A 55 -9.28 21.69 1.45
C VAL A 55 -9.08 22.24 2.86
N TYR A 56 -9.60 21.56 3.90
CA TYR A 56 -9.58 22.12 5.25
C TYR A 56 -8.19 22.09 5.87
N TRP A 57 -7.45 20.98 5.70
CA TRP A 57 -6.11 20.87 6.24
C TRP A 57 -5.13 21.90 5.66
N PRO A 58 -5.04 22.08 4.35
CA PRO A 58 -4.26 23.19 3.79
C PRO A 58 -4.67 24.56 4.32
N ALA A 59 -5.97 24.82 4.44
CA ALA A 59 -6.45 26.11 4.96
C ALA A 59 -6.01 26.33 6.43
N PHE A 60 -6.04 25.30 7.28
CA PHE A 60 -5.58 25.40 8.66
C PHE A 60 -4.07 25.64 8.75
N LEU A 61 -3.29 24.93 7.93
CA LEU A 61 -1.85 25.14 7.86
C LEU A 61 -1.47 26.53 7.37
N MET A 62 -2.14 27.02 6.33
CA MET A 62 -1.94 28.39 5.83
C MET A 62 -2.30 29.45 6.89
N ALA A 63 -3.37 29.24 7.64
CA ALA A 63 -3.76 30.15 8.73
C ALA A 63 -2.76 30.14 9.90
N ALA A 64 -2.02 29.04 10.08
CA ALA A 64 -0.96 28.87 11.07
C ALA A 64 0.45 29.22 10.56
N ASP A 65 0.57 29.68 9.33
CA ASP A 65 1.86 29.95 8.64
C ASP A 65 2.80 28.73 8.62
N LEU A 66 2.22 27.55 8.38
CA LEU A 66 2.95 26.28 8.32
C LEU A 66 3.04 25.74 6.89
N PRO A 67 4.14 25.02 6.55
CA PRO A 67 4.29 24.40 5.23
C PRO A 67 3.19 23.39 4.92
N LEU A 68 2.75 23.34 3.66
CA LEU A 68 1.73 22.41 3.20
C LEU A 68 2.34 21.02 2.88
N PRO A 69 1.57 19.92 3.03
CA PRO A 69 1.94 18.62 2.50
C PRO A 69 2.21 18.68 1.00
N LYS A 70 3.17 17.92 0.51
CA LYS A 70 3.54 17.94 -0.92
C LYS A 70 2.47 17.28 -1.79
N ARG A 71 1.79 16.24 -1.28
CA ARG A 71 0.79 15.48 -2.02
C ARG A 71 -0.27 14.86 -1.11
N VAL A 72 -1.49 14.73 -1.63
CA VAL A 72 -2.57 13.94 -1.05
C VAL A 72 -2.99 12.89 -2.07
N PHE A 73 -2.99 11.63 -1.66
CA PHE A 73 -3.50 10.52 -2.44
C PHE A 73 -4.73 9.93 -1.75
N ALA A 74 -5.85 9.92 -2.46
CA ALA A 74 -7.10 9.33 -1.98
C ALA A 74 -7.35 7.99 -2.67
N HIS A 75 -7.37 6.91 -1.89
CA HIS A 75 -7.71 5.58 -2.39
C HIS A 75 -9.21 5.30 -2.28
N GLY A 76 -9.67 4.33 -3.08
CA GLY A 76 -11.05 3.86 -3.06
C GLY A 76 -11.42 3.09 -1.79
N TRP A 77 -12.69 2.74 -1.68
CA TRP A 77 -13.20 1.91 -0.59
C TRP A 77 -13.04 0.42 -0.89
N TRP A 78 -13.00 -0.35 0.17
CA TRP A 78 -13.20 -1.78 0.10
C TRP A 78 -14.60 -2.14 0.65
N THR A 79 -15.31 -2.99 -0.09
CA THR A 79 -16.49 -3.71 0.37
C THR A 79 -16.10 -5.13 0.78
N ASN A 80 -17.00 -5.87 1.43
CA ASN A 80 -16.82 -7.26 1.80
C ASN A 80 -18.00 -8.06 1.26
N GLU A 81 -17.73 -8.94 0.29
CA GLU A 81 -18.75 -9.72 -0.43
C GLU A 81 -19.87 -8.83 -0.98
N GLY A 82 -19.52 -7.68 -1.57
CA GLY A 82 -20.43 -6.69 -2.13
C GLY A 82 -21.08 -5.72 -1.14
N GLU A 83 -20.87 -5.92 0.17
CA GLU A 83 -21.48 -5.09 1.21
C GLU A 83 -20.49 -4.11 1.82
N LYS A 84 -20.97 -2.93 2.22
CA LYS A 84 -20.15 -1.94 2.91
C LYS A 84 -19.60 -2.52 4.22
N ILE A 85 -18.29 -2.42 4.43
CA ILE A 85 -17.66 -2.83 5.69
C ILE A 85 -18.15 -1.91 6.82
N SER A 86 -18.73 -2.50 7.86
CA SER A 86 -19.27 -1.79 9.02
C SER A 86 -19.16 -2.62 10.29
N LYS A 87 -18.75 -1.96 11.40
CA LYS A 87 -18.73 -2.60 12.72
C LYS A 87 -20.12 -3.06 13.16
N SER A 88 -21.16 -2.30 12.80
CA SER A 88 -22.54 -2.63 13.15
C SER A 88 -23.10 -3.84 12.40
N LEU A 89 -22.58 -4.12 11.19
CA LEU A 89 -22.92 -5.31 10.41
C LEU A 89 -22.08 -6.53 10.79
N GLY A 90 -21.03 -6.35 11.58
CA GLY A 90 -20.14 -7.45 11.97
C GLY A 90 -19.32 -8.05 10.83
N ASN A 91 -19.27 -7.38 9.67
CA ASN A 91 -18.58 -7.84 8.47
C ASN A 91 -17.16 -7.27 8.30
N VAL A 92 -16.57 -6.79 9.40
CA VAL A 92 -15.18 -6.29 9.42
C VAL A 92 -14.22 -7.44 9.19
N ILE A 93 -13.29 -7.24 8.28
CA ILE A 93 -12.26 -8.21 7.97
C ILE A 93 -11.07 -7.99 8.91
N ASP A 94 -10.72 -9.02 9.67
CA ASP A 94 -9.53 -9.03 10.51
C ASP A 94 -8.33 -9.52 9.69
N PRO A 95 -7.35 -8.64 9.40
CA PRO A 95 -6.19 -9.01 8.60
C PRO A 95 -5.31 -10.08 9.25
N PHE A 96 -5.24 -10.13 10.59
CA PHE A 96 -4.45 -11.14 11.28
C PHE A 96 -5.03 -12.54 11.11
N LYS A 97 -6.36 -12.67 11.18
CA LYS A 97 -7.05 -13.95 10.91
C LYS A 97 -6.89 -14.39 9.46
N LEU A 98 -6.89 -13.45 8.50
CA LEU A 98 -6.60 -13.78 7.11
C LEU A 98 -5.16 -14.28 6.93
N ILE A 99 -4.20 -13.63 7.57
CA ILE A 99 -2.78 -14.02 7.50
C ILE A 99 -2.58 -15.40 8.15
N GLU A 100 -3.22 -15.67 9.27
CA GLU A 100 -3.18 -16.99 9.93
C GLU A 100 -3.76 -18.09 9.03
N GLN A 101 -4.84 -17.80 8.32
CA GLN A 101 -5.54 -18.78 7.47
C GLN A 101 -4.86 -19.00 6.11
N TYR A 102 -4.36 -17.95 5.47
CA TYR A 102 -3.92 -18.00 4.07
C TYR A 102 -2.41 -17.74 3.88
N GLY A 103 -1.74 -17.18 4.88
CA GLY A 103 -0.36 -16.74 4.81
C GLY A 103 -0.21 -15.26 4.48
N LEU A 104 0.88 -14.67 4.95
CA LEU A 104 1.15 -13.22 4.80
C LEU A 104 1.29 -12.79 3.34
N ASP A 105 2.12 -13.52 2.57
CA ASP A 105 2.43 -13.16 1.19
C ASP A 105 1.21 -13.29 0.29
N GLN A 106 0.38 -14.29 0.52
CA GLN A 106 -0.86 -14.53 -0.21
C GLN A 106 -1.87 -13.40 0.01
N VAL A 107 -2.04 -12.97 1.26
CA VAL A 107 -2.94 -11.85 1.60
C VAL A 107 -2.42 -10.55 1.00
N ARG A 108 -1.12 -10.26 1.11
CA ARG A 108 -0.51 -9.07 0.50
C ARG A 108 -0.66 -9.07 -1.01
N TYR A 109 -0.36 -10.20 -1.66
CA TYR A 109 -0.53 -10.36 -3.09
C TYR A 109 -1.95 -10.05 -3.53
N PHE A 110 -2.96 -10.65 -2.85
CA PHE A 110 -4.36 -10.41 -3.15
C PHE A 110 -4.73 -8.92 -3.05
N LEU A 111 -4.39 -8.27 -1.95
CA LEU A 111 -4.74 -6.87 -1.72
C LEU A 111 -4.12 -5.91 -2.76
N LEU A 112 -2.92 -6.21 -3.23
CA LEU A 112 -2.25 -5.40 -4.25
C LEU A 112 -2.72 -5.72 -5.67
N ARG A 113 -3.19 -6.95 -5.91
CA ARG A 113 -3.53 -7.46 -7.23
C ARG A 113 -5.00 -7.30 -7.60
N GLU A 114 -5.90 -7.42 -6.62
CA GLU A 114 -7.35 -7.52 -6.89
C GLU A 114 -7.95 -6.22 -7.42
N VAL A 115 -7.46 -5.09 -6.92
CA VAL A 115 -8.05 -3.79 -7.25
C VAL A 115 -7.04 -2.92 -7.98
N PRO A 116 -7.41 -2.31 -9.13
CA PRO A 116 -6.59 -1.27 -9.75
C PRO A 116 -6.34 -0.13 -8.77
N PHE A 117 -5.11 0.37 -8.75
CA PHE A 117 -4.67 1.38 -7.81
C PHE A 117 -5.59 2.61 -7.79
N GLY A 118 -6.08 2.98 -6.62
CA GLY A 118 -6.96 4.13 -6.41
C GLY A 118 -8.46 3.86 -6.58
N ASN A 119 -8.85 2.74 -7.16
CA ASN A 119 -10.26 2.40 -7.38
C ASN A 119 -10.91 1.76 -6.15
N ASP A 120 -12.24 1.68 -6.18
CA ASP A 120 -12.99 0.87 -5.22
C ASP A 120 -12.77 -0.61 -5.50
N GLY A 121 -12.73 -1.41 -4.44
CA GLY A 121 -12.57 -2.84 -4.51
C GLY A 121 -13.55 -3.62 -3.66
N ASP A 122 -13.68 -4.89 -3.96
CA ASP A 122 -14.46 -5.82 -3.16
C ASP A 122 -13.57 -6.95 -2.63
N PHE A 123 -13.63 -7.17 -1.33
CA PHE A 123 -12.99 -8.33 -0.74
C PHE A 123 -13.93 -9.52 -0.85
N SER A 124 -13.49 -10.54 -1.58
CA SER A 124 -14.18 -11.82 -1.64
C SER A 124 -13.21 -12.95 -1.30
N ARG A 125 -13.64 -13.83 -0.36
CA ARG A 125 -12.84 -15.01 0.01
C ARG A 125 -12.67 -15.98 -1.16
N SER A 126 -13.69 -16.11 -2.00
CA SER A 126 -13.63 -16.94 -3.19
C SER A 126 -12.60 -16.40 -4.19
N HIS A 127 -12.55 -15.09 -4.41
CA HIS A 127 -11.56 -14.45 -5.27
C HIS A 127 -10.15 -14.59 -4.69
N LEU A 128 -9.97 -14.42 -3.38
CA LEU A 128 -8.68 -14.61 -2.72
C LEU A 128 -8.14 -16.04 -2.97
N VAL A 129 -8.97 -17.06 -2.74
CA VAL A 129 -8.57 -18.46 -3.00
C VAL A 129 -8.31 -18.71 -4.49
N GLN A 130 -9.11 -18.15 -5.37
CA GLN A 130 -8.91 -18.25 -6.81
C GLN A 130 -7.59 -17.62 -7.26
N ARG A 131 -7.24 -16.42 -6.77
CA ARG A 131 -5.97 -15.75 -7.07
C ARG A 131 -4.77 -16.58 -6.59
N ILE A 132 -4.83 -17.08 -5.35
CA ILE A 132 -3.78 -17.93 -4.80
C ILE A 132 -3.57 -19.17 -5.69
N ASN A 133 -4.65 -19.85 -6.05
CA ASN A 133 -4.56 -21.08 -6.81
C ASN A 133 -4.13 -20.84 -8.27
N SER A 134 -4.71 -19.85 -8.94
CA SER A 134 -4.45 -19.61 -10.36
C SER A 134 -3.11 -18.89 -10.59
N GLU A 135 -2.84 -17.84 -9.84
CA GLU A 135 -1.69 -16.96 -10.14
C GLU A 135 -0.43 -17.36 -9.36
N LEU A 136 -0.54 -17.71 -8.06
CA LEU A 136 0.63 -18.10 -7.27
C LEU A 136 0.95 -19.59 -7.45
N ALA A 137 0.00 -20.50 -7.26
CA ALA A 137 0.26 -21.92 -7.32
C ALA A 137 0.41 -22.41 -8.78
N ASN A 138 -0.61 -22.19 -9.62
CA ASN A 138 -0.63 -22.75 -10.97
C ASN A 138 0.21 -21.97 -11.99
N ASN A 139 0.46 -20.67 -11.78
CA ASN A 139 1.31 -19.90 -12.67
C ASN A 139 2.76 -19.84 -12.15
N LEU A 140 3.02 -19.05 -11.11
CA LEU A 140 4.37 -18.87 -10.56
C LEU A 140 4.94 -20.19 -10.00
N GLY A 141 4.16 -20.92 -9.20
CA GLY A 141 4.59 -22.17 -8.59
C GLY A 141 4.93 -23.24 -9.64
N ASN A 142 4.14 -23.37 -10.69
CA ASN A 142 4.44 -24.30 -11.79
C ASN A 142 5.69 -23.88 -12.58
N LEU A 143 5.92 -22.59 -12.79
CA LEU A 143 7.16 -22.12 -13.43
C LEU A 143 8.37 -22.54 -12.60
N VAL A 144 8.37 -22.22 -11.31
CA VAL A 144 9.46 -22.60 -10.38
C VAL A 144 9.66 -24.12 -10.36
N GLN A 145 8.58 -24.89 -10.23
CA GLN A 145 8.65 -26.34 -10.21
C GLN A 145 9.27 -26.89 -11.49
N ARG A 146 8.87 -26.40 -12.66
CA ARG A 146 9.42 -26.86 -13.95
C ARG A 146 10.91 -26.56 -14.07
N VAL A 147 11.34 -25.33 -13.70
CA VAL A 147 12.75 -24.94 -13.74
C VAL A 147 13.57 -25.79 -12.79
N VAL A 148 13.14 -25.91 -11.53
CA VAL A 148 13.86 -26.72 -10.52
C VAL A 148 13.90 -28.18 -10.91
N SER A 149 12.80 -28.77 -11.39
CA SER A 149 12.76 -30.17 -11.84
C SER A 149 13.64 -30.38 -13.03
N PHE A 150 13.73 -29.45 -13.98
CA PHE A 150 14.63 -29.50 -15.12
C PHE A 150 16.09 -29.48 -14.66
N CYS A 151 16.48 -28.62 -13.76
CA CYS A 151 17.81 -28.54 -13.18
C CYS A 151 18.19 -29.85 -12.45
N LEU A 152 17.30 -30.36 -11.59
CA LEU A 152 17.52 -31.61 -10.87
C LEU A 152 17.78 -32.77 -11.82
N LYS A 153 17.00 -32.86 -12.89
CA LYS A 153 17.08 -33.98 -13.86
C LYS A 153 18.29 -33.87 -14.78
N ASN A 154 18.67 -32.70 -15.24
CA ASN A 154 19.65 -32.51 -16.31
C ASN A 154 21.03 -32.05 -15.82
N THR A 155 21.13 -31.45 -14.62
CA THR A 155 22.39 -30.91 -14.09
C THR A 155 22.73 -31.47 -12.71
N MET A 156 22.20 -32.66 -12.36
CA MET A 156 22.41 -33.31 -11.07
C MET A 156 22.09 -32.41 -9.86
N GLY A 157 21.09 -31.54 -9.99
CA GLY A 157 20.65 -30.62 -8.93
C GLY A 157 21.60 -29.44 -8.68
N LYS A 158 22.56 -29.19 -9.54
CA LYS A 158 23.45 -28.05 -9.44
C LYS A 158 23.05 -26.99 -10.47
N VAL A 159 23.14 -25.73 -10.10
CA VAL A 159 23.07 -24.66 -11.08
C VAL A 159 24.34 -24.70 -11.91
N PRO A 160 24.26 -24.81 -13.25
CA PRO A 160 25.45 -24.84 -14.08
C PRO A 160 26.32 -23.60 -13.88
N ASP A 161 27.63 -23.81 -13.75
CA ASP A 161 28.59 -22.72 -13.76
C ASP A 161 28.80 -22.27 -15.21
N HIS A 162 28.24 -21.14 -15.58
CA HIS A 162 28.35 -20.57 -16.94
C HIS A 162 29.52 -19.58 -17.00
N LYS A 163 30.72 -20.02 -17.09
CA LYS A 163 31.93 -19.18 -17.22
C LYS A 163 31.87 -18.26 -18.45
N ASN A 164 30.99 -17.25 -18.46
CA ASN A 164 30.84 -16.24 -19.52
C ASN A 164 30.44 -16.76 -20.91
N GLU A 165 29.75 -17.87 -21.00
CA GLU A 165 29.31 -18.46 -22.27
C GLU A 165 27.86 -18.11 -22.65
N PHE A 166 27.33 -16.98 -22.17
CA PHE A 166 26.02 -16.50 -22.62
C PHE A 166 26.08 -16.13 -24.10
N LYS A 167 25.12 -16.66 -24.86
CA LYS A 167 24.86 -16.20 -26.21
C LYS A 167 24.21 -14.83 -26.20
N LYS A 168 24.22 -14.16 -27.33
CA LYS A 168 23.59 -12.84 -27.47
C LYS A 168 22.10 -12.86 -27.03
N GLU A 169 21.39 -13.91 -27.42
CA GLU A 169 19.96 -14.09 -27.07
C GLU A 169 19.73 -14.23 -25.54
N ASP A 170 20.65 -14.89 -24.83
CA ASP A 170 20.57 -15.04 -23.37
C ASP A 170 20.80 -13.69 -22.69
N LEU A 171 21.76 -12.89 -23.19
CA LEU A 171 22.05 -11.56 -22.67
C LEU A 171 20.88 -10.60 -22.92
N GLU A 172 20.23 -10.65 -24.07
CA GLU A 172 19.03 -9.86 -24.37
C GLU A 172 17.88 -10.14 -23.39
N ILE A 173 17.69 -11.41 -22.99
CA ILE A 173 16.67 -11.81 -21.99
C ILE A 173 17.02 -11.24 -20.61
N ILE A 174 18.29 -11.38 -20.19
CA ILE A 174 18.77 -10.89 -18.90
C ILE A 174 18.62 -9.35 -18.82
N GLU A 175 19.07 -8.64 -19.84
CA GLU A 175 18.99 -7.18 -19.92
C GLU A 175 17.54 -6.67 -19.94
N SER A 176 16.66 -7.36 -20.67
CA SER A 176 15.23 -7.07 -20.66
C SER A 176 14.65 -7.20 -19.24
N PHE A 177 14.98 -8.28 -18.54
CA PHE A 177 14.49 -8.53 -17.19
C PHE A 177 15.00 -7.49 -16.17
N GLU A 178 16.29 -7.13 -16.23
CA GLU A 178 16.88 -6.08 -15.37
C GLU A 178 16.27 -4.70 -15.65
N THR A 179 15.99 -4.40 -16.90
CA THR A 179 15.34 -3.16 -17.32
C THR A 179 13.92 -3.08 -16.79
N GLU A 180 13.14 -4.14 -16.90
CA GLU A 180 11.77 -4.22 -16.36
C GLU A 180 11.74 -4.07 -14.84
N ILE A 181 12.62 -4.76 -14.10
CA ILE A 181 12.71 -4.62 -12.63
C ILE A 181 13.04 -3.18 -12.24
N SER A 182 13.99 -2.56 -12.94
CA SER A 182 14.38 -1.18 -12.66
C SER A 182 13.24 -0.18 -12.98
N SER A 183 12.48 -0.43 -14.04
CA SER A 183 11.33 0.41 -14.40
C SER A 183 10.19 0.31 -13.39
N LEU A 184 9.92 -0.88 -12.83
CA LEU A 184 8.89 -1.08 -11.83
C LEU A 184 9.12 -0.23 -10.57
N SER A 185 10.37 -0.07 -10.14
CA SER A 185 10.72 0.78 -9.00
C SER A 185 10.39 2.26 -9.22
N ASN A 186 10.37 2.72 -10.47
CA ASN A 186 10.03 4.10 -10.82
C ASN A 186 8.52 4.35 -10.99
N LEU A 187 7.73 3.28 -11.13
CA LEU A 187 6.27 3.34 -11.31
C LEU A 187 5.51 3.26 -9.97
N MET A 188 6.17 2.88 -8.88
CA MET A 188 5.61 2.87 -7.53
C MET A 188 5.95 4.13 -6.77
#